data_42be63eec3c49ca194f3c8fd4fc97607
#
_entry.id   42be63eec3c49ca194f3c8fd4fc97607
#
_cell.length_a   1.000
_cell.length_b   1.000
_cell.length_c   1.000
_cell.angle_alpha   90.00
_cell.angle_beta   90.00
_cell.angle_gamma   90.00
#
_symmetry.space_group_name_H-M   'P 1'
#
loop_
_entity.id
_entity.type
_entity.pdbx_description
1 polymer ?
#
loop_
_entity_poly.entity_id
_entity_poly.type
_entity_poly.pdbx_seq_one_letter_code
_entity_poly.pdbx_strand_id
1 'polypeptide(L)'
;MSLTDEGHYGPKQLNMLKTIWGEGNLSPGGTDEIDEILGDYDLSGKIVLDIGCGCGGAAFHMIEVRNAGHVIGFDTEPLVIERANQLAIEKNISNQVKFKCIPPGPLQFENETMDVVFSKEVFLHIIDKEELMRDVYRVLKPNGYLAVGDWMREDDNEPSEQMKEYIAAEGLDMFMCSIDKYREILEKTGFNIISMHDRNAWYLEKVKGEVAEIEGPLWDEVVKAIGPEEGAYALDIWKKLVGVVQKGEHRPGNFLSLIHI
;
A
#
# COMPACT_ATOMS: atom_id res chain seq x y z
N MET A 1 0.85 17.16 -10.75
CA MET A 1 0.28 17.27 -9.41
C MET A 1 1.33 16.83 -8.41
N SER A 2 1.39 17.44 -7.25
CA SER A 2 2.27 17.00 -6.18
C SER A 2 1.71 15.73 -5.57
N LEU A 3 2.54 14.73 -5.22
CA LEU A 3 2.16 13.56 -4.42
C LEU A 3 1.57 13.96 -3.05
N THR A 4 1.74 15.19 -2.66
CA THR A 4 1.09 15.84 -1.52
C THR A 4 -0.13 16.61 -2.03
N ASP A 5 -1.14 15.89 -2.48
CA ASP A 5 -2.36 16.56 -2.91
C ASP A 5 -3.23 16.88 -1.69
N GLU A 6 -3.39 18.17 -1.42
CA GLU A 6 -4.19 18.70 -0.31
C GLU A 6 -5.65 18.18 -0.28
N GLY A 7 -6.08 17.43 -1.30
CA GLY A 7 -7.43 16.88 -1.45
C GLY A 7 -7.55 15.38 -1.18
N HIS A 8 -6.53 14.56 -1.46
CA HIS A 8 -6.68 13.08 -1.43
C HIS A 8 -6.75 12.49 -0.03
N TYR A 9 -6.04 13.05 0.93
CA TYR A 9 -6.04 12.56 2.31
C TYR A 9 -6.55 13.60 3.31
N GLY A 10 -7.50 14.44 2.88
CA GLY A 10 -8.19 15.35 3.79
C GLY A 10 -9.06 14.59 4.81
N PRO A 11 -9.51 15.24 5.90
CA PRO A 11 -10.30 14.59 6.96
C PRO A 11 -11.55 13.87 6.47
N LYS A 12 -12.21 14.38 5.42
CA LYS A 12 -13.39 13.76 4.81
C LYS A 12 -13.02 12.43 4.14
N GLN A 13 -11.97 12.42 3.31
CA GLN A 13 -11.51 11.23 2.62
C GLN A 13 -11.04 10.16 3.60
N LEU A 14 -10.27 10.54 4.63
CA LEU A 14 -9.86 9.59 5.68
C LEU A 14 -11.07 8.97 6.39
N ASN A 15 -12.13 9.74 6.65
CA ASN A 15 -13.35 9.20 7.23
C ASN A 15 -14.09 8.24 6.28
N MET A 16 -14.14 8.54 4.99
CA MET A 16 -14.71 7.65 3.98
C MET A 16 -13.93 6.34 3.89
N LEU A 17 -12.60 6.39 3.76
CA LEU A 17 -11.73 5.22 3.67
C LEU A 17 -11.82 4.36 4.93
N LYS A 18 -11.87 4.98 6.11
CA LYS A 18 -12.15 4.29 7.38
C LYS A 18 -13.50 3.57 7.35
N THR A 19 -14.53 4.16 6.77
CA THR A 19 -15.86 3.55 6.66
C THR A 19 -15.82 2.31 5.77
N ILE A 20 -15.06 2.35 4.65
CA ILE A 20 -14.99 1.27 3.68
C ILE A 20 -13.99 0.18 4.14
N TRP A 21 -12.81 0.54 4.64
CA TRP A 21 -11.70 -0.38 4.89
C TRP A 21 -11.31 -0.53 6.37
N GLY A 22 -11.98 0.19 7.26
CA GLY A 22 -11.69 0.17 8.70
C GLY A 22 -10.60 1.14 9.13
N GLU A 23 -10.52 1.35 10.43
CA GLU A 23 -9.57 2.31 11.03
C GLU A 23 -8.12 1.96 10.72
N GLY A 24 -7.36 2.94 10.28
CA GLY A 24 -5.94 2.80 9.98
C GLY A 24 -5.62 2.31 8.56
N ASN A 25 -6.61 1.82 7.81
CA ASN A 25 -6.41 1.33 6.44
C ASN A 25 -6.78 2.40 5.40
N LEU A 26 -5.94 2.54 4.39
CA LEU A 26 -6.15 3.45 3.25
C LEU A 26 -6.28 2.69 1.93
N SER A 27 -6.36 1.35 2.00
CA SER A 27 -6.44 0.47 0.83
C SER A 27 -7.11 -0.86 1.17
N PRO A 28 -7.64 -1.61 0.16
CA PRO A 28 -8.45 -2.80 0.38
C PRO A 28 -7.70 -3.98 1.00
N GLY A 29 -8.46 -4.96 1.50
CA GLY A 29 -7.97 -6.23 2.01
C GLY A 29 -7.68 -6.27 3.52
N GLY A 30 -7.51 -5.12 4.18
CA GLY A 30 -7.31 -5.07 5.63
C GLY A 30 -6.16 -5.94 6.12
N THR A 31 -6.35 -6.58 7.27
CA THR A 31 -5.34 -7.44 7.92
C THR A 31 -5.06 -8.74 7.17
N ASP A 32 -6.06 -9.29 6.48
CA ASP A 32 -5.90 -10.53 5.73
C ASP A 32 -4.92 -10.37 4.57
N GLU A 33 -4.96 -9.21 3.88
CA GLU A 33 -4.01 -8.93 2.81
C GLU A 33 -2.59 -8.63 3.34
N ILE A 34 -2.48 -8.04 4.53
CA ILE A 34 -1.18 -7.87 5.20
C ILE A 34 -0.55 -9.24 5.50
N ASP A 35 -1.35 -10.18 6.01
CA ASP A 35 -0.90 -11.54 6.27
C ASP A 35 -0.53 -12.30 4.99
N GLU A 36 -1.29 -12.11 3.91
CA GLU A 36 -0.98 -12.68 2.61
C GLU A 36 0.35 -12.17 2.04
N ILE A 37 0.61 -10.86 2.16
CA ILE A 37 1.88 -10.24 1.72
C ILE A 37 3.07 -10.76 2.53
N LEU A 38 2.92 -10.87 3.85
CA LEU A 38 3.96 -11.34 4.76
C LEU A 38 4.18 -12.85 4.68
N GLY A 39 3.18 -13.61 4.23
CA GLY A 39 3.22 -15.07 4.24
C GLY A 39 3.49 -15.63 5.63
N ASP A 40 4.16 -16.78 5.69
CA ASP A 40 4.52 -17.46 6.94
C ASP A 40 5.78 -16.89 7.62
N TYR A 41 6.28 -15.73 7.17
CA TYR A 41 7.51 -15.16 7.75
C TYR A 41 7.30 -14.73 9.20
N ASP A 42 8.17 -15.17 10.09
CA ASP A 42 8.13 -14.85 11.52
C ASP A 42 8.70 -13.47 11.80
N LEU A 43 7.83 -12.55 12.24
CA LEU A 43 8.20 -11.19 12.62
C LEU A 43 8.62 -11.04 14.08
N SER A 44 8.60 -12.10 14.89
CA SER A 44 8.87 -12.03 16.33
C SER A 44 10.17 -11.32 16.64
N GLY A 45 10.09 -10.19 17.32
CA GLY A 45 11.24 -9.37 17.71
C GLY A 45 11.94 -8.61 16.58
N LYS A 46 11.45 -8.67 15.34
CA LYS A 46 12.04 -8.04 14.17
C LYS A 46 11.82 -6.53 14.13
N ILE A 47 12.73 -5.83 13.47
CA ILE A 47 12.60 -4.41 13.13
C ILE A 47 12.09 -4.33 11.70
N VAL A 48 10.90 -3.76 11.53
CA VAL A 48 10.24 -3.60 10.24
C VAL A 48 10.27 -2.13 9.83
N LEU A 49 10.63 -1.87 8.58
CA LEU A 49 10.42 -0.59 7.91
C LEU A 49 9.15 -0.68 7.05
N ASP A 50 8.16 0.15 7.33
CA ASP A 50 6.89 0.23 6.60
C ASP A 50 6.92 1.47 5.68
N ILE A 51 7.11 1.24 4.38
CA ILE A 51 7.20 2.30 3.37
C ILE A 51 5.79 2.65 2.89
N GLY A 52 5.39 3.92 3.08
CA GLY A 52 4.04 4.38 2.80
C GLY A 52 3.04 3.85 3.83
N CYS A 53 3.35 4.03 5.10
CA CYS A 53 2.61 3.43 6.21
C CYS A 53 1.17 3.95 6.38
N GLY A 54 0.78 5.01 5.67
CA GLY A 54 -0.52 5.63 5.80
C GLY A 54 -0.88 5.94 7.26
N CYS A 55 -2.10 5.59 7.67
CA CYS A 55 -2.56 5.75 9.04
C CYS A 55 -2.11 4.62 10.00
N GLY A 56 -1.17 3.77 9.58
CA GLY A 56 -0.48 2.80 10.44
C GLY A 56 -1.18 1.44 10.60
N GLY A 57 -2.23 1.15 9.84
CA GLY A 57 -2.97 -0.11 9.97
C GLY A 57 -2.10 -1.36 9.87
N ALA A 58 -1.20 -1.41 8.88
CA ALA A 58 -0.26 -2.52 8.72
C ALA A 58 0.73 -2.60 9.90
N ALA A 59 1.29 -1.47 10.33
CA ALA A 59 2.21 -1.42 11.46
C ALA A 59 1.56 -1.94 12.74
N PHE A 60 0.31 -1.57 13.00
CA PHE A 60 -0.42 -2.04 14.17
C PHE A 60 -0.65 -3.55 14.12
N HIS A 61 -1.07 -4.09 12.98
CA HIS A 61 -1.25 -5.53 12.81
C HIS A 61 0.07 -6.29 12.99
N MET A 62 1.17 -5.79 12.44
CA MET A 62 2.49 -6.40 12.61
C MET A 62 2.93 -6.44 14.07
N ILE A 63 2.62 -5.43 14.87
CA ILE A 63 2.91 -5.42 16.32
C ILE A 63 1.96 -6.34 17.09
N GLU A 64 0.65 -6.13 16.95
CA GLU A 64 -0.37 -6.74 17.81
C GLU A 64 -0.59 -8.23 17.53
N VAL A 65 -0.44 -8.65 16.26
CA VAL A 65 -0.76 -10.01 15.80
C VAL A 65 0.48 -10.80 15.39
N ARG A 66 1.40 -10.17 14.63
CA ARG A 66 2.59 -10.83 14.11
C ARG A 66 3.82 -10.71 15.04
N ASN A 67 3.67 -10.08 16.22
CA ASN A 67 4.67 -9.93 17.27
C ASN A 67 5.97 -9.24 16.81
N ALA A 68 5.91 -8.33 15.83
CA ALA A 68 7.08 -7.55 15.44
C ALA A 68 7.64 -6.81 16.67
N GLY A 69 8.97 -6.70 16.76
CA GLY A 69 9.61 -6.00 17.87
C GLY A 69 9.40 -4.50 17.80
N HIS A 70 9.66 -3.93 16.64
CA HIS A 70 9.45 -2.51 16.33
C HIS A 70 9.03 -2.33 14.87
N VAL A 71 8.16 -1.35 14.62
CA VAL A 71 7.84 -0.88 13.26
C VAL A 71 8.18 0.60 13.14
N ILE A 72 8.95 0.93 12.11
CA ILE A 72 9.25 2.30 11.71
C ILE A 72 8.49 2.55 10.41
N GLY A 73 7.43 3.34 10.47
CA GLY A 73 6.64 3.71 9.30
C GLY A 73 6.98 5.13 8.83
N PHE A 74 6.94 5.35 7.55
CA PHE A 74 6.95 6.70 7.01
C PHE A 74 5.98 6.87 5.86
N ASP A 75 5.54 8.11 5.69
CA ASP A 75 4.66 8.52 4.61
C ASP A 75 5.00 9.95 4.22
N THR A 76 4.57 10.38 3.04
CA THR A 76 4.78 11.76 2.57
C THR A 76 3.67 12.70 3.02
N GLU A 77 2.53 12.16 3.49
CA GLU A 77 1.33 12.92 3.84
C GLU A 77 1.28 13.24 5.35
N PRO A 78 1.39 14.54 5.73
CA PRO A 78 1.39 14.92 7.15
C PRO A 78 0.15 14.48 7.93
N LEU A 79 -1.04 14.57 7.31
CA LEU A 79 -2.31 14.25 7.98
C LEU A 79 -2.44 12.76 8.31
N VAL A 80 -1.96 11.87 7.42
CA VAL A 80 -2.00 10.43 7.69
C VAL A 80 -1.01 10.07 8.82
N ILE A 81 0.17 10.70 8.84
CA ILE A 81 1.16 10.51 9.90
C ILE A 81 0.66 11.05 11.25
N GLU A 82 -0.01 12.20 11.27
CA GLU A 82 -0.65 12.71 12.49
C GLU A 82 -1.67 11.69 13.03
N ARG A 83 -2.53 11.14 12.14
CA ARG A 83 -3.52 10.13 12.51
C ARG A 83 -2.85 8.83 12.99
N ALA A 84 -1.81 8.35 12.30
CA ALA A 84 -1.06 7.16 12.72
C ALA A 84 -0.47 7.30 14.13
N ASN A 85 0.14 8.45 14.44
CA ASN A 85 0.69 8.73 15.77
C ASN A 85 -0.43 8.80 16.84
N GLN A 86 -1.57 9.40 16.53
CA GLN A 86 -2.72 9.44 17.43
C GLN A 86 -3.23 8.02 17.72
N LEU A 87 -3.42 7.19 16.69
CA LEU A 87 -3.85 5.80 16.84
C LEU A 87 -2.86 4.96 17.66
N ALA A 88 -1.56 5.18 17.48
CA ALA A 88 -0.53 4.51 18.28
C ALA A 88 -0.65 4.83 19.78
N ILE A 89 -1.01 6.08 20.12
CA ILE A 89 -1.28 6.49 21.50
C ILE A 89 -2.56 5.82 22.03
N GLU A 90 -3.64 5.87 21.25
CA GLU A 90 -4.94 5.24 21.61
C GLU A 90 -4.79 3.74 21.87
N LYS A 91 -3.95 3.07 21.09
CA LYS A 91 -3.63 1.63 21.22
C LYS A 91 -2.59 1.30 22.30
N ASN A 92 -1.96 2.29 22.90
CA ASN A 92 -0.89 2.13 23.92
C ASN A 92 0.37 1.38 23.38
N ILE A 93 0.71 1.55 22.11
CA ILE A 93 1.88 0.90 21.47
C ILE A 93 2.90 1.90 20.91
N SER A 94 2.84 3.16 21.28
CA SER A 94 3.76 4.22 20.83
C SER A 94 5.24 3.96 21.14
N ASN A 95 5.54 3.02 22.03
CA ASN A 95 6.91 2.58 22.32
C ASN A 95 7.42 1.52 21.32
N GLN A 96 6.55 0.89 20.54
CA GLN A 96 6.87 -0.15 19.56
C GLN A 96 6.76 0.35 18.12
N VAL A 97 5.99 1.42 17.87
CA VAL A 97 5.84 2.02 16.53
C VAL A 97 6.38 3.44 16.51
N LYS A 98 6.91 3.86 15.36
CA LYS A 98 7.41 5.22 15.16
C LYS A 98 7.06 5.68 13.75
N PHE A 99 6.16 6.67 13.65
CA PHE A 99 5.74 7.22 12.38
C PHE A 99 6.38 8.58 12.10
N LYS A 100 6.84 8.79 10.86
CA LYS A 100 7.49 10.02 10.42
C LYS A 100 6.94 10.47 9.07
N CYS A 101 6.65 11.75 8.95
CA CYS A 101 6.45 12.37 7.65
C CYS A 101 7.83 12.68 7.05
N ILE A 102 8.12 12.13 5.87
CA ILE A 102 9.36 12.39 5.14
C ILE A 102 9.05 12.69 3.67
N PRO A 103 9.76 13.62 3.02
CA PRO A 103 9.55 13.89 1.61
C PRO A 103 9.97 12.70 0.75
N PRO A 104 9.45 12.58 -0.49
CA PRO A 104 9.92 11.60 -1.45
C PRO A 104 11.43 11.71 -1.66
N GLY A 105 12.11 10.58 -1.83
CA GLY A 105 13.54 10.53 -2.05
C GLY A 105 14.20 9.28 -1.46
N PRO A 106 15.53 9.24 -1.40
CA PRO A 106 16.26 8.12 -0.84
C PRO A 106 15.91 7.84 0.62
N LEU A 107 15.91 6.55 1.01
CA LEU A 107 15.63 6.11 2.37
C LEU A 107 16.69 6.64 3.35
N GLN A 108 16.28 7.45 4.31
CA GLN A 108 17.16 8.09 5.30
C GLN A 108 17.46 7.15 6.48
N PHE A 109 17.91 5.93 6.16
CA PHE A 109 18.29 4.91 7.13
C PHE A 109 19.70 4.41 6.85
N GLU A 110 20.40 3.98 7.90
CA GLU A 110 21.71 3.37 7.79
C GLU A 110 21.62 2.00 7.07
N ASN A 111 22.74 1.56 6.50
CA ASN A 111 22.84 0.27 5.87
C ASN A 111 22.61 -0.86 6.88
N GLU A 112 21.98 -1.94 6.44
CA GLU A 112 21.85 -3.19 7.20
C GLU A 112 21.22 -3.02 8.60
N THR A 113 20.18 -2.16 8.69
CA THR A 113 19.49 -1.88 9.96
C THR A 113 18.12 -2.51 10.08
N MET A 114 17.49 -2.89 8.96
CA MET A 114 16.13 -3.42 8.94
C MET A 114 16.12 -4.93 8.75
N ASP A 115 15.34 -5.66 9.55
CA ASP A 115 15.12 -7.09 9.35
C ASP A 115 14.12 -7.34 8.21
N VAL A 116 13.13 -6.46 8.07
CA VAL A 116 12.08 -6.52 7.06
C VAL A 116 11.83 -5.13 6.50
N VAL A 117 11.63 -5.03 5.19
CA VAL A 117 10.96 -3.90 4.55
C VAL A 117 9.60 -4.38 4.08
N PHE A 118 8.56 -3.68 4.50
CA PHE A 118 7.18 -3.90 4.10
C PHE A 118 6.66 -2.71 3.31
N SER A 119 5.79 -2.93 2.34
CA SER A 119 5.05 -1.88 1.66
C SER A 119 3.75 -2.43 1.11
N LYS A 120 2.68 -1.62 1.14
CA LYS A 120 1.39 -1.98 0.59
C LYS A 120 0.80 -0.81 -0.20
N GLU A 121 0.71 -1.00 -1.54
CA GLU A 121 0.10 -0.06 -2.48
C GLU A 121 0.73 1.35 -2.47
N VAL A 122 2.07 1.39 -2.56
CA VAL A 122 2.87 2.62 -2.54
C VAL A 122 3.85 2.70 -3.69
N PHE A 123 4.45 1.58 -4.07
CA PHE A 123 5.51 1.60 -5.07
C PHE A 123 4.99 2.02 -6.44
N LEU A 124 3.69 1.84 -6.72
CA LEU A 124 3.05 2.37 -7.94
C LEU A 124 3.25 3.89 -8.12
N HIS A 125 3.45 4.65 -7.05
CA HIS A 125 3.67 6.10 -7.11
C HIS A 125 5.14 6.49 -7.33
N ILE A 126 6.07 5.53 -7.33
CA ILE A 126 7.51 5.77 -7.45
C ILE A 126 7.95 5.48 -8.89
N ILE A 127 8.53 6.49 -9.55
CA ILE A 127 8.96 6.39 -10.95
C ILE A 127 10.14 5.44 -11.09
N ASP A 128 11.23 5.67 -10.35
CA ASP A 128 12.45 4.86 -10.43
C ASP A 128 12.42 3.70 -9.42
N LYS A 129 11.81 2.61 -9.84
CA LYS A 129 11.74 1.39 -9.04
C LYS A 129 13.10 0.70 -8.87
N GLU A 130 14.02 0.88 -9.81
CA GLU A 130 15.37 0.33 -9.70
C GLU A 130 16.16 1.05 -8.60
N GLU A 131 16.05 2.38 -8.53
CA GLU A 131 16.69 3.16 -7.46
C GLU A 131 16.08 2.78 -6.11
N LEU A 132 14.75 2.70 -6.02
CA LEU A 132 14.05 2.25 -4.80
C LEU A 132 14.54 0.88 -4.36
N MET A 133 14.60 -0.11 -5.25
CA MET A 133 15.03 -1.48 -4.88
C MET A 133 16.48 -1.53 -4.45
N ARG A 134 17.38 -0.73 -5.05
CA ARG A 134 18.78 -0.62 -4.56
C ARG A 134 18.84 -0.05 -3.14
N ASP A 135 17.99 0.92 -2.84
CA ASP A 135 17.96 1.56 -1.55
C ASP A 135 17.33 0.64 -0.47
N VAL A 136 16.26 -0.07 -0.83
CA VAL A 136 15.67 -1.13 0.00
C VAL A 136 16.70 -2.23 0.30
N TYR A 137 17.44 -2.69 -0.72
CA TYR A 137 18.49 -3.68 -0.56
C TYR A 137 19.57 -3.22 0.43
N ARG A 138 19.97 -1.96 0.33
CA ARG A 138 20.98 -1.34 1.20
C ARG A 138 20.58 -1.29 2.67
N VAL A 139 19.33 -0.99 2.98
CA VAL A 139 18.87 -0.86 4.38
C VAL A 139 18.54 -2.18 5.04
N LEU A 140 18.27 -3.23 4.25
CA LEU A 140 18.03 -4.57 4.76
C LEU A 140 19.30 -5.22 5.29
N LYS A 141 19.20 -5.88 6.42
CA LYS A 141 20.27 -6.72 6.98
C LYS A 141 20.52 -7.95 6.08
N PRO A 142 21.69 -8.57 6.17
CA PRO A 142 21.90 -9.92 5.63
C PRO A 142 20.77 -10.87 6.06
N ASN A 143 20.21 -11.61 5.11
CA ASN A 143 19.01 -12.43 5.28
C ASN A 143 17.74 -11.65 5.68
N GLY A 144 17.70 -10.35 5.39
CA GLY A 144 16.52 -9.52 5.55
C GLY A 144 15.50 -9.76 4.42
N TYR A 145 14.24 -9.46 4.69
CA TYR A 145 13.12 -9.74 3.79
C TYR A 145 12.49 -8.45 3.26
N LEU A 146 12.08 -8.50 2.00
CA LEU A 146 11.22 -7.51 1.36
C LEU A 146 9.87 -8.16 1.09
N ALA A 147 8.80 -7.61 1.65
CA ALA A 147 7.42 -8.06 1.48
C ALA A 147 6.56 -6.92 0.93
N VAL A 148 6.03 -7.07 -0.27
CA VAL A 148 5.31 -6.00 -0.98
C VAL A 148 4.02 -6.52 -1.59
N GLY A 149 2.94 -5.77 -1.36
CA GLY A 149 1.73 -5.82 -2.17
C GLY A 149 1.59 -4.49 -2.92
N ASP A 150 1.40 -4.55 -4.24
CA ASP A 150 1.33 -3.33 -5.03
C ASP A 150 0.32 -3.46 -6.18
N TRP A 151 -0.15 -2.32 -6.65
CA TRP A 151 -0.92 -2.25 -7.88
C TRP A 151 0.03 -2.33 -9.06
N MET A 152 -0.20 -3.37 -9.87
CA MET A 152 0.62 -3.69 -11.03
C MET A 152 -0.26 -3.71 -12.29
N ARG A 153 0.35 -3.97 -13.42
CA ARG A 153 -0.31 -4.11 -14.70
C ARG A 153 -0.09 -5.49 -15.30
N GLU A 154 -0.94 -5.86 -16.27
CA GLU A 154 -0.76 -7.08 -17.06
C GLU A 154 0.58 -7.07 -17.83
N ASP A 155 0.90 -5.94 -18.42
CA ASP A 155 2.13 -5.69 -19.17
C ASP A 155 2.61 -4.24 -19.04
N ASP A 156 3.75 -3.92 -19.67
CA ASP A 156 4.35 -2.59 -19.67
C ASP A 156 4.05 -1.78 -20.94
N ASN A 157 3.04 -2.18 -21.73
CA ASN A 157 2.59 -1.45 -22.91
C ASN A 157 1.87 -0.14 -22.51
N GLU A 158 1.62 0.70 -23.53
CA GLU A 158 0.83 1.92 -23.32
C GLU A 158 -0.56 1.59 -22.74
N PRO A 159 -1.01 2.27 -21.69
CA PRO A 159 -2.32 2.05 -21.11
C PRO A 159 -3.46 2.27 -22.12
N SER A 160 -4.52 1.45 -22.04
CA SER A 160 -5.74 1.68 -22.81
C SER A 160 -6.40 3.02 -22.41
N GLU A 161 -7.26 3.55 -23.27
CA GLU A 161 -8.02 4.77 -22.95
C GLU A 161 -8.86 4.60 -21.68
N GLN A 162 -9.43 3.40 -21.45
CA GLN A 162 -10.17 3.13 -20.20
C GLN A 162 -9.27 3.20 -18.97
N MET A 163 -8.04 2.68 -19.05
CA MET A 163 -7.08 2.76 -17.96
C MET A 163 -6.62 4.20 -17.71
N LYS A 164 -6.41 4.99 -18.77
CA LYS A 164 -6.08 6.41 -18.65
C LYS A 164 -7.22 7.20 -18.01
N GLU A 165 -8.48 6.91 -18.39
CA GLU A 165 -9.66 7.52 -17.77
C GLU A 165 -9.78 7.17 -16.29
N TYR A 166 -9.46 5.93 -15.91
CA TYR A 166 -9.44 5.52 -14.51
C TYR A 166 -8.34 6.26 -13.73
N ILE A 167 -7.10 6.26 -14.22
CA ILE A 167 -5.97 6.97 -13.57
C ILE A 167 -6.29 8.46 -13.42
N ALA A 168 -6.87 9.08 -14.45
CA ALA A 168 -7.26 10.49 -14.40
C ALA A 168 -8.38 10.77 -13.38
N ALA A 169 -9.32 9.84 -13.23
CA ALA A 169 -10.41 9.95 -12.25
C ALA A 169 -9.91 9.74 -10.81
N GLU A 170 -8.95 8.83 -10.61
CA GLU A 170 -8.30 8.61 -9.31
C GLU A 170 -7.52 9.86 -8.87
N GLY A 171 -6.94 10.59 -9.83
CA GLY A 171 -6.25 11.85 -9.59
C GLY A 171 -4.85 11.69 -8.98
N LEU A 172 -4.36 10.47 -8.81
CA LEU A 172 -3.02 10.14 -8.34
C LEU A 172 -2.09 9.81 -9.51
N ASP A 173 -0.83 10.19 -9.40
CA ASP A 173 0.19 9.76 -10.35
C ASP A 173 0.50 8.27 -10.13
N MET A 174 0.27 7.46 -11.16
CA MET A 174 0.49 6.02 -11.12
C MET A 174 1.52 5.59 -12.17
N PHE A 175 2.64 5.08 -11.70
CA PHE A 175 3.74 4.55 -12.51
C PHE A 175 3.81 3.02 -12.38
N MET A 176 2.66 2.38 -12.51
CA MET A 176 2.55 0.92 -12.40
C MET A 176 3.35 0.22 -13.49
N CYS A 177 3.95 -0.90 -13.15
CA CYS A 177 4.59 -1.81 -14.08
C CYS A 177 4.06 -3.24 -13.90
N SER A 178 4.44 -4.13 -14.81
CA SER A 178 4.06 -5.54 -14.74
C SER A 178 4.75 -6.29 -13.60
N ILE A 179 4.19 -7.43 -13.20
CA ILE A 179 4.84 -8.35 -12.25
C ILE A 179 6.17 -8.88 -12.79
N ASP A 180 6.27 -9.06 -14.11
CA ASP A 180 7.52 -9.49 -14.76
C ASP A 180 8.58 -8.40 -14.69
N LYS A 181 8.20 -7.13 -14.81
CA LYS A 181 9.12 -6.01 -14.63
C LYS A 181 9.63 -5.91 -13.18
N TYR A 182 8.76 -6.13 -12.19
CA TYR A 182 9.22 -6.24 -10.79
C TYR A 182 10.21 -7.37 -10.62
N ARG A 183 9.97 -8.54 -11.23
CA ARG A 183 10.90 -9.68 -11.20
C ARG A 183 12.29 -9.30 -11.75
N GLU A 184 12.33 -8.70 -12.93
CA GLU A 184 13.60 -8.24 -13.55
C GLU A 184 14.38 -7.29 -12.61
N ILE A 185 13.68 -6.32 -12.02
CA ILE A 185 14.29 -5.32 -11.14
C ILE A 185 14.83 -5.98 -9.87
N LEU A 186 14.05 -6.87 -9.24
CA LEU A 186 14.47 -7.60 -8.04
C LEU A 186 15.71 -8.47 -8.30
N GLU A 187 15.70 -9.27 -9.36
CA GLU A 187 16.83 -10.13 -9.75
C GLU A 187 18.07 -9.31 -10.08
N LYS A 188 17.93 -8.22 -10.83
CA LYS A 188 19.02 -7.30 -11.17
C LYS A 188 19.63 -6.64 -9.93
N THR A 189 18.82 -6.37 -8.91
CA THR A 189 19.26 -5.76 -7.64
C THR A 189 19.97 -6.79 -6.74
N GLY A 190 19.73 -8.09 -6.94
CA GLY A 190 20.34 -9.18 -6.17
C GLY A 190 19.41 -9.83 -5.15
N PHE A 191 18.11 -9.56 -5.23
CA PHE A 191 17.12 -10.26 -4.40
C PHE A 191 16.88 -11.68 -4.91
N ASN A 192 16.74 -12.62 -3.97
CA ASN A 192 16.20 -13.95 -4.25
C ASN A 192 14.68 -13.93 -4.04
N ILE A 193 13.94 -14.14 -5.09
CA ILE A 193 12.48 -14.14 -5.04
C ILE A 193 12.01 -15.46 -4.42
N ILE A 194 11.24 -15.37 -3.34
CA ILE A 194 10.63 -16.52 -2.66
C ILE A 194 9.27 -16.82 -3.28
N SER A 195 8.45 -15.79 -3.46
CA SER A 195 7.14 -15.90 -4.08
C SER A 195 6.77 -14.61 -4.82
N MET A 196 5.98 -14.76 -5.87
CA MET A 196 5.31 -13.66 -6.57
C MET A 196 3.93 -14.16 -7.00
N HIS A 197 2.89 -13.46 -6.58
CA HIS A 197 1.52 -13.86 -6.84
C HIS A 197 0.76 -12.75 -7.56
N ASP A 198 0.10 -13.13 -8.64
CA ASP A 198 -0.94 -12.34 -9.27
C ASP A 198 -2.22 -12.45 -8.43
N ARG A 199 -2.72 -11.33 -7.97
CA ARG A 199 -3.90 -11.22 -7.11
C ARG A 199 -5.14 -10.71 -7.85
N ASN A 200 -5.09 -10.60 -9.19
CA ASN A 200 -6.15 -10.00 -9.99
C ASN A 200 -7.53 -10.65 -9.75
N ALA A 201 -7.61 -11.98 -9.72
CA ALA A 201 -8.87 -12.68 -9.52
C ALA A 201 -9.49 -12.38 -8.14
N TRP A 202 -8.68 -12.38 -7.09
CA TRP A 202 -9.12 -12.01 -5.74
C TRP A 202 -9.55 -10.54 -5.68
N TYR A 203 -8.75 -9.65 -6.28
CA TYR A 203 -9.02 -8.22 -6.25
C TYR A 203 -10.30 -7.85 -7.01
N LEU A 204 -10.57 -8.53 -8.13
CA LEU A 204 -11.82 -8.33 -8.90
C LEU A 204 -13.07 -8.61 -8.03
N GLU A 205 -13.05 -9.70 -7.28
CA GLU A 205 -14.17 -10.03 -6.40
C GLU A 205 -14.26 -9.05 -5.22
N LYS A 206 -13.09 -8.63 -4.68
CA LYS A 206 -13.02 -7.66 -3.60
C LYS A 206 -13.62 -6.31 -4.02
N VAL A 207 -13.17 -5.73 -5.14
CA VAL A 207 -13.64 -4.41 -5.58
C VAL A 207 -15.12 -4.44 -6.05
N LYS A 208 -15.60 -5.54 -6.61
CA LYS A 208 -17.05 -5.73 -6.89
C LYS A 208 -17.87 -5.72 -5.59
N GLY A 209 -17.36 -6.41 -4.56
CA GLY A 209 -17.99 -6.40 -3.23
C GLY A 209 -18.05 -5.00 -2.65
N GLU A 210 -16.96 -4.25 -2.72
CA GLU A 210 -16.91 -2.87 -2.25
C GLU A 210 -17.89 -1.95 -2.99
N VAL A 211 -18.00 -2.07 -4.32
CA VAL A 211 -19.03 -1.36 -5.09
C VAL A 211 -20.42 -1.66 -4.55
N ALA A 212 -20.74 -2.96 -4.33
CA ALA A 212 -22.06 -3.36 -3.83
C ALA A 212 -22.32 -2.84 -2.40
N GLU A 213 -21.31 -2.81 -1.55
CA GLU A 213 -21.42 -2.25 -0.20
C GLU A 213 -21.62 -0.73 -0.23
N ILE A 214 -20.87 -0.01 -1.07
CA ILE A 214 -21.01 1.45 -1.24
C ILE A 214 -22.36 1.81 -1.85
N GLU A 215 -22.85 1.08 -2.86
CA GLU A 215 -24.20 1.29 -3.44
C GLU A 215 -25.34 0.93 -2.49
N GLY A 216 -25.07 0.12 -1.48
CA GLY A 216 -26.06 -0.44 -0.56
C GLY A 216 -25.86 0.00 0.89
N PRO A 217 -25.40 -0.92 1.78
CA PRO A 217 -25.40 -0.68 3.23
C PRO A 217 -24.51 0.46 3.69
N LEU A 218 -23.44 0.80 2.96
CA LEU A 218 -22.51 1.87 3.36
C LEU A 218 -22.86 3.24 2.76
N TRP A 219 -23.84 3.34 1.87
CA TRP A 219 -24.13 4.60 1.15
C TRP A 219 -24.38 5.78 2.09
N ASP A 220 -25.24 5.61 3.09
CA ASP A 220 -25.57 6.68 4.02
C ASP A 220 -24.37 7.15 4.84
N GLU A 221 -23.47 6.24 5.22
CA GLU A 221 -22.24 6.57 5.97
C GLU A 221 -21.21 7.25 5.05
N VAL A 222 -21.08 6.83 3.80
CA VAL A 222 -20.23 7.49 2.80
C VAL A 222 -20.73 8.93 2.54
N VAL A 223 -22.03 9.10 2.30
CA VAL A 223 -22.64 10.43 2.12
C VAL A 223 -22.45 11.31 3.35
N LYS A 224 -22.56 10.75 4.53
CA LYS A 224 -22.31 11.48 5.77
C LYS A 224 -20.84 11.91 5.92
N ALA A 225 -19.90 11.08 5.44
CA ALA A 225 -18.46 11.37 5.53
C ALA A 225 -18.03 12.48 4.56
N ILE A 226 -18.45 12.42 3.29
CA ILE A 226 -17.93 13.28 2.22
C ILE A 226 -18.99 14.11 1.49
N GLY A 227 -20.28 13.81 1.64
CA GLY A 227 -21.38 14.45 0.93
C GLY A 227 -21.87 13.62 -0.27
N PRO A 228 -23.10 13.92 -0.77
CA PRO A 228 -23.71 13.08 -1.80
C PRO A 228 -23.05 13.21 -3.19
N GLU A 229 -22.53 14.37 -3.53
CA GLU A 229 -21.87 14.61 -4.84
C GLU A 229 -20.51 13.89 -4.88
N GLU A 230 -19.69 14.07 -3.85
CA GLU A 230 -18.40 13.42 -3.71
C GLU A 230 -18.56 11.90 -3.52
N GLY A 231 -19.61 11.45 -2.83
CA GLY A 231 -19.95 10.04 -2.70
C GLY A 231 -20.27 9.38 -4.04
N ALA A 232 -21.07 10.06 -4.87
CA ALA A 232 -21.38 9.58 -6.23
C ALA A 232 -20.14 9.55 -7.13
N TYR A 233 -19.25 10.54 -7.01
CA TYR A 233 -17.98 10.57 -7.73
C TYR A 233 -17.05 9.43 -7.30
N ALA A 234 -16.89 9.22 -6.00
CA ALA A 234 -16.11 8.10 -5.47
C ALA A 234 -16.64 6.75 -5.99
N LEU A 235 -17.94 6.52 -5.92
CA LEU A 235 -18.55 5.29 -6.46
C LEU A 235 -18.29 5.11 -7.97
N ASP A 236 -18.29 6.18 -8.76
CA ASP A 236 -17.94 6.11 -10.18
C ASP A 236 -16.49 5.67 -10.40
N ILE A 237 -15.55 6.14 -9.56
CA ILE A 237 -14.15 5.68 -9.58
C ILE A 237 -14.06 4.18 -9.30
N TRP A 238 -14.72 3.66 -8.25
CA TRP A 238 -14.76 2.23 -7.94
C TRP A 238 -15.33 1.40 -9.10
N LYS A 239 -16.36 1.89 -9.80
CA LYS A 239 -16.91 1.24 -11.00
C LYS A 239 -15.92 1.22 -12.16
N LYS A 240 -15.17 2.30 -12.37
CA LYS A 240 -14.10 2.34 -13.37
C LYS A 240 -12.98 1.36 -13.02
N LEU A 241 -12.60 1.28 -11.73
CA LEU A 241 -11.63 0.31 -11.22
C LEU A 241 -12.07 -1.13 -11.53
N VAL A 242 -13.32 -1.51 -11.23
CA VAL A 242 -13.87 -2.83 -11.62
C VAL A 242 -13.64 -3.10 -13.10
N GLY A 243 -13.89 -2.12 -13.96
CA GLY A 243 -13.74 -2.25 -15.41
C GLY A 243 -12.31 -2.59 -15.87
N VAL A 244 -11.30 -1.89 -15.29
CA VAL A 244 -9.88 -2.10 -15.66
C VAL A 244 -9.30 -3.36 -15.01
N VAL A 245 -9.74 -3.71 -13.79
CA VAL A 245 -9.37 -4.97 -13.13
C VAL A 245 -9.96 -6.19 -13.87
N GLN A 246 -11.21 -6.11 -14.29
CA GLN A 246 -11.89 -7.20 -15.04
C GLN A 246 -11.21 -7.47 -16.39
N LYS A 247 -10.66 -6.47 -17.05
CA LYS A 247 -9.86 -6.62 -18.26
C LYS A 247 -8.46 -7.18 -18.00
N GLY A 248 -8.02 -7.21 -16.74
CA GLY A 248 -6.69 -7.63 -16.33
C GLY A 248 -5.61 -6.56 -16.50
N GLU A 249 -5.97 -5.36 -16.98
CA GLU A 249 -5.01 -4.29 -17.21
C GLU A 249 -4.51 -3.67 -15.90
N HIS A 250 -5.39 -3.48 -14.92
CA HIS A 250 -5.02 -3.24 -13.52
C HIS A 250 -4.97 -4.60 -12.82
N ARG A 251 -3.78 -5.01 -12.38
CA ARG A 251 -3.53 -6.38 -11.92
C ARG A 251 -2.68 -6.40 -10.64
N PRO A 252 -3.30 -6.17 -9.48
CA PRO A 252 -2.57 -6.21 -8.21
C PRO A 252 -1.85 -7.52 -8.00
N GLY A 253 -0.70 -7.43 -7.36
CA GLY A 253 0.12 -8.59 -7.04
C GLY A 253 0.90 -8.39 -5.75
N ASN A 254 1.47 -9.47 -5.22
CA ASN A 254 2.40 -9.41 -4.12
C ASN A 254 3.67 -10.19 -4.41
N PHE A 255 4.74 -9.84 -3.71
CA PHE A 255 5.98 -10.57 -3.75
C PHE A 255 6.70 -10.56 -2.40
N LEU A 256 7.35 -11.67 -2.12
CA LEU A 256 8.25 -11.87 -1.00
C LEU A 256 9.64 -12.20 -1.53
N SER A 257 10.64 -11.49 -1.08
CA SER A 257 12.02 -11.64 -1.54
C SER A 257 13.00 -11.59 -0.37
N LEU A 258 14.17 -12.17 -0.55
CA LEU A 258 15.20 -12.33 0.47
C LEU A 258 16.54 -11.82 -0.07
N ILE A 259 17.33 -11.17 0.80
CA ILE A 259 18.74 -10.93 0.54
C ILE A 259 19.54 -12.15 1.02
N HIS A 260 20.28 -12.78 0.11
CA HIS A 260 21.34 -13.73 0.48
C HIS A 260 22.70 -13.04 0.40
N ILE A 261 23.50 -13.23 1.44
CA ILE A 261 24.93 -12.98 1.41
C ILE A 261 25.65 -14.29 1.64
#